data_abf3ec9900000d3e7cd36189537ba4c2
#
_entry.id   abf3ec9900000d3e7cd36189537ba4c2
#
_cell.length_a   1.000
_cell.length_b   1.000
_cell.length_c   1.000
_cell.angle_alpha   90.00
_cell.angle_beta   90.00
_cell.angle_gamma   90.00
#
_symmetry.space_group_name_H-M   'P 1'
#
loop_
_entity.id
_entity.type
_entity.pdbx_description
1 polymer ?
#
loop_
_entity_poly.entity_id
_entity_poly.type
_entity_poly.pdbx_seq_one_letter_code
_entity_poly.pdbx_strand_id
1 'polypeptide(L)'
;LSSSNIEAVAALARRIETLFGSPQDVEWTIVDGDITVLQARPVTTTAASEDDKRGWYLSLRRSYENLQQLRAKIEDDLIPAMIREAGELAAIDLTPFSDTELAAEVRRRVDRNQHWSNVYWADFIPYAHGARLFGQVYNDTIKPENPYEFADLLTDTPMASLKRNRQLEELAAGVRDVPGAADDLRRGRMENLPAPLRAALDTFVGQYGTLSSGITGDQEGALAESTLVRLVLELAARPAQSPARQSVDHEALVRRFIDAFSPEERNWARSLLDLARSSYRLRDDDNIHLGRIEAQARRAVREAAARLENDPTTEDAAALRETLSLMPPAKATPTVAAKKAAHGSGLRARQLVGQPAGPGLARGRARVVAAPQDLKAFQSGEILICDAVDPNMTFVVPLAAAVVERRGGMLIHGAIIAREYGLPCVTGVPEALQFIRSGDHVTVDGYLGIVIISPANA
;
A
#
# COMPACT_ATOMS: atom_id res chain seq x y z
N LEU A 1 -17.39 36.57 -2.52
CA LEU A 1 -18.13 36.56 -1.26
C LEU A 1 -17.57 37.62 -0.33
N SER A 2 -18.45 38.45 0.29
CA SER A 2 -18.05 39.38 1.33
C SER A 2 -17.76 38.62 2.64
N SER A 3 -17.01 39.22 3.58
CA SER A 3 -16.76 38.61 4.90
C SER A 3 -18.08 38.30 5.64
N SER A 4 -19.08 39.16 5.50
CA SER A 4 -20.42 38.94 6.10
C SER A 4 -21.13 37.73 5.48
N ASN A 5 -20.98 37.47 4.19
CA ASN A 5 -21.54 36.28 3.53
C ASN A 5 -20.86 35.00 4.01
N ILE A 6 -19.56 35.03 4.25
CA ILE A 6 -18.81 33.86 4.76
C ILE A 6 -19.29 33.52 6.19
N GLU A 7 -19.46 34.52 7.04
CA GLU A 7 -19.97 34.32 8.41
C GLU A 7 -21.41 33.78 8.39
N ALA A 8 -22.25 34.31 7.50
CA ALA A 8 -23.63 33.86 7.36
C ALA A 8 -23.75 32.42 6.86
N VAL A 9 -22.92 32.02 5.88
CA VAL A 9 -22.84 30.64 5.41
C VAL A 9 -22.36 29.71 6.53
N ALA A 10 -21.34 30.09 7.28
CA ALA A 10 -20.84 29.29 8.41
C ALA A 10 -21.91 29.13 9.50
N ALA A 11 -22.65 30.18 9.82
CA ALA A 11 -23.75 30.13 10.78
C ALA A 11 -24.89 29.22 10.28
N LEU A 12 -25.23 29.31 9.00
CA LEU A 12 -26.22 28.46 8.37
C LEU A 12 -25.82 26.97 8.40
N ALA A 13 -24.58 26.65 8.09
CA ALA A 13 -24.06 25.26 8.13
C ALA A 13 -24.19 24.66 9.54
N ARG A 14 -23.84 25.42 10.59
CA ARG A 14 -23.99 24.99 11.99
C ARG A 14 -25.45 24.77 12.39
N ARG A 15 -26.35 25.60 11.91
CA ARG A 15 -27.78 25.41 12.17
C ARG A 15 -28.32 24.15 11.52
N ILE A 16 -27.89 23.87 10.29
CA ILE A 16 -28.29 22.68 9.54
C ILE A 16 -27.75 21.45 10.26
N GLU A 17 -26.47 21.43 10.66
CA GLU A 17 -25.86 20.32 11.42
C GLU A 17 -26.63 20.07 12.73
N THR A 18 -26.98 21.13 13.48
CA THR A 18 -27.77 21.02 14.71
C THR A 18 -29.18 20.47 14.43
N LEU A 19 -29.82 20.89 13.34
CA LEU A 19 -31.15 20.42 12.96
C LEU A 19 -31.20 18.95 12.62
N PHE A 20 -30.19 18.46 11.89
CA PHE A 20 -30.11 17.06 11.45
C PHE A 20 -29.35 16.14 12.42
N GLY A 21 -28.70 16.68 13.44
CA GLY A 21 -27.94 15.93 14.45
C GLY A 21 -26.65 15.30 13.93
N SER A 22 -26.20 15.68 12.74
CA SER A 22 -24.97 15.17 12.11
C SER A 22 -24.44 16.16 11.07
N PRO A 23 -23.12 16.15 10.77
CA PRO A 23 -22.54 16.97 9.71
C PRO A 23 -23.26 16.79 8.37
N GLN A 24 -23.53 17.90 7.71
CA GLN A 24 -24.25 17.91 6.44
C GLN A 24 -23.37 18.54 5.35
N ASP A 25 -23.38 17.93 4.17
CA ASP A 25 -22.94 18.54 2.92
C ASP A 25 -24.06 19.42 2.38
N VAL A 26 -23.82 20.73 2.29
CA VAL A 26 -24.86 21.71 2.00
C VAL A 26 -24.56 22.44 0.70
N GLU A 27 -25.48 22.32 -0.26
CA GLU A 27 -25.49 23.13 -1.46
C GLU A 27 -26.36 24.38 -1.23
N TRP A 28 -25.80 25.53 -1.56
CA TRP A 28 -26.47 26.82 -1.33
C TRP A 28 -26.16 27.82 -2.45
N THR A 29 -27.00 28.84 -2.55
CA THR A 29 -26.81 29.98 -3.46
C THR A 29 -27.13 31.27 -2.72
N ILE A 30 -26.73 32.43 -3.28
CA ILE A 30 -27.11 33.76 -2.81
C ILE A 30 -27.95 34.41 -3.90
N VAL A 31 -29.17 34.80 -3.55
CA VAL A 31 -30.09 35.53 -4.41
C VAL A 31 -30.49 36.79 -3.69
N ASP A 32 -30.28 37.93 -4.33
CA ASP A 32 -30.59 39.28 -3.77
C ASP A 32 -30.01 39.56 -2.38
N GLY A 33 -28.87 38.91 -2.07
CA GLY A 33 -28.20 39.05 -0.76
C GLY A 33 -28.59 37.98 0.26
N ASP A 34 -29.64 37.23 0.02
CA ASP A 34 -30.11 36.16 0.92
C ASP A 34 -29.53 34.80 0.53
N ILE A 35 -29.12 34.03 1.56
CA ILE A 35 -28.60 32.69 1.38
C ILE A 35 -29.76 31.70 1.31
N THR A 36 -29.88 31.01 0.19
CA THR A 36 -30.89 29.96 -0.02
C THR A 36 -30.21 28.60 -0.06
N VAL A 37 -30.67 27.66 0.80
CA VAL A 37 -30.22 26.25 0.76
C VAL A 37 -30.92 25.52 -0.38
N LEU A 38 -30.15 24.92 -1.26
CA LEU A 38 -30.67 24.12 -2.38
C LEU A 38 -30.79 22.64 -1.99
N GLN A 39 -29.81 22.14 -1.24
CA GLN A 39 -29.78 20.76 -0.76
C GLN A 39 -28.97 20.65 0.52
N ALA A 40 -29.38 19.74 1.40
CA ALA A 40 -28.58 19.26 2.53
C ALA A 40 -28.66 17.74 2.55
N ARG A 41 -27.51 17.08 2.68
CA ARG A 41 -27.43 15.61 2.78
C ARG A 41 -26.38 15.23 3.83
N PRO A 42 -26.58 14.12 4.57
CA PRO A 42 -25.61 13.67 5.55
C PRO A 42 -24.25 13.49 4.89
N VAL A 43 -23.20 14.01 5.54
CA VAL A 43 -21.83 13.67 5.15
C VAL A 43 -21.65 12.19 5.45
N THR A 44 -21.68 11.37 4.39
CA THR A 44 -21.53 9.91 4.48
C THR A 44 -20.07 9.45 4.59
N THR A 45 -19.13 10.39 4.78
CA THR A 45 -17.81 10.01 5.24
C THR A 45 -18.01 9.33 6.58
N THR A 46 -17.92 7.98 6.57
CA THR A 46 -17.85 7.16 7.77
C THR A 46 -17.11 7.92 8.84
N ALA A 47 -17.71 8.02 10.05
CA ALA A 47 -17.06 8.58 11.20
C ALA A 47 -15.62 8.02 11.23
N ALA A 48 -14.67 8.86 10.81
CA ALA A 48 -13.28 8.51 10.89
C ALA A 48 -13.06 8.24 12.37
N SER A 49 -12.57 7.05 12.72
CA SER A 49 -12.09 6.81 14.08
C SER A 49 -11.13 7.96 14.40
N GLU A 50 -11.07 8.41 15.66
CA GLU A 50 -10.15 9.49 16.09
C GLU A 50 -8.69 9.23 15.63
N ASP A 51 -8.35 7.99 15.29
CA ASP A 51 -7.07 7.56 14.73
C ASP A 51 -6.97 7.66 13.19
N ASP A 52 -8.01 8.03 12.45
CA ASP A 52 -7.94 8.14 11.00
C ASP A 52 -7.41 9.51 10.54
N LYS A 53 -6.08 9.60 10.47
CA LYS A 53 -5.37 10.80 10.01
C LYS A 53 -5.54 11.11 8.51
N ARG A 54 -6.22 10.25 7.74
CA ARG A 54 -6.34 10.42 6.27
C ARG A 54 -7.18 11.61 5.87
N GLY A 55 -8.27 11.88 6.58
CA GLY A 55 -9.13 13.05 6.33
C GLY A 55 -8.35 14.37 6.43
N TRP A 56 -7.41 14.45 7.37
CA TRP A 56 -6.56 15.60 7.56
C TRP A 56 -5.61 15.83 6.37
N TYR A 57 -4.86 14.82 5.94
CA TYR A 57 -3.89 15.02 4.85
C TYR A 57 -4.56 15.21 3.48
N LEU A 58 -5.76 14.65 3.26
CA LEU A 58 -6.51 14.85 2.01
C LEU A 58 -6.97 16.29 1.83
N SER A 59 -7.20 17.04 2.91
CA SER A 59 -7.60 18.44 2.88
C SER A 59 -6.43 19.41 2.70
N LEU A 60 -5.19 18.98 2.93
CA LEU A 60 -4.01 19.83 2.83
C LEU A 60 -3.65 20.10 1.36
N ARG A 61 -3.52 21.38 1.02
CA ARG A 61 -2.88 21.85 -0.20
C ARG A 61 -1.49 22.35 0.16
N ARG A 62 -0.46 21.76 -0.44
CA ARG A 62 0.91 22.20 -0.25
C ARG A 62 1.40 22.93 -1.50
N SER A 63 2.12 24.03 -1.31
CA SER A 63 2.74 24.72 -2.42
C SER A 63 3.91 23.93 -2.98
N TYR A 64 4.29 24.24 -4.21
CA TYR A 64 5.45 23.63 -4.88
C TYR A 64 6.74 23.79 -4.05
N GLU A 65 6.97 24.97 -3.49
CA GLU A 65 8.15 25.29 -2.68
C GLU A 65 8.20 24.47 -1.39
N ASN A 66 7.07 24.32 -0.72
CA ASN A 66 6.98 23.47 0.47
C ASN A 66 7.25 22.00 0.16
N LEU A 67 6.78 21.53 -1.01
CA LEU A 67 7.04 20.14 -1.44
C LEU A 67 8.51 19.93 -1.82
N GLN A 68 9.18 20.93 -2.41
CA GLN A 68 10.62 20.86 -2.66
C GLN A 68 11.45 20.78 -1.39
N GLN A 69 11.12 21.59 -0.36
CA GLN A 69 11.78 21.53 0.94
C GLN A 69 11.57 20.18 1.61
N LEU A 70 10.33 19.66 1.52
CA LEU A 70 9.99 18.37 2.08
C LEU A 70 10.72 17.23 1.35
N ARG A 71 10.87 17.32 0.03
CA ARG A 71 11.69 16.40 -0.77
C ARG A 71 13.13 16.34 -0.26
N ALA A 72 13.77 17.48 -0.14
CA ALA A 72 15.15 17.55 0.34
C ALA A 72 15.28 16.91 1.74
N LYS A 73 14.38 17.26 2.67
CA LYS A 73 14.34 16.65 4.01
C LYS A 73 14.20 15.13 3.93
N ILE A 74 13.32 14.61 3.07
CA ILE A 74 13.08 13.16 2.96
C ILE A 74 14.27 12.44 2.32
N GLU A 75 14.76 12.94 1.18
CA GLU A 75 15.81 12.27 0.41
C GLU A 75 17.18 12.40 1.08
N ASP A 76 17.52 13.56 1.66
CA ASP A 76 18.84 13.84 2.20
C ASP A 76 19.01 13.45 3.68
N ASP A 77 17.92 13.53 4.47
CA ASP A 77 18.00 13.31 5.92
C ASP A 77 17.26 12.05 6.37
N LEU A 78 15.94 11.94 6.08
CA LEU A 78 15.08 10.93 6.70
C LEU A 78 15.35 9.53 6.18
N ILE A 79 15.41 9.32 4.86
CA ILE A 79 15.68 7.99 4.27
C ILE A 79 17.07 7.48 4.69
N PRO A 80 18.17 8.27 4.59
CA PRO A 80 19.47 7.84 5.09
C PRO A 80 19.47 7.48 6.57
N ALA A 81 18.74 8.23 7.41
CA ALA A 81 18.61 7.93 8.84
C ALA A 81 17.84 6.61 9.08
N MET A 82 16.74 6.37 8.37
CA MET A 82 15.99 5.10 8.46
C MET A 82 16.84 3.90 8.06
N ILE A 83 17.64 4.03 7.00
CA ILE A 83 18.52 2.96 6.50
C ILE A 83 19.59 2.64 7.54
N ARG A 84 20.25 3.66 8.11
CA ARG A 84 21.27 3.46 9.16
C ARG A 84 20.66 2.78 10.37
N GLU A 85 19.57 3.31 10.90
CA GLU A 85 18.93 2.77 12.09
C GLU A 85 18.44 1.33 11.90
N ALA A 86 17.83 1.01 10.78
CA ALA A 86 17.44 -0.36 10.46
C ALA A 86 18.65 -1.30 10.43
N GLY A 87 19.78 -0.86 9.86
CA GLY A 87 21.04 -1.62 9.86
C GLY A 87 21.64 -1.81 11.24
N GLU A 88 21.67 -0.76 12.06
CA GLU A 88 22.15 -0.83 13.44
C GLU A 88 21.32 -1.79 14.30
N LEU A 89 19.98 -1.70 14.19
CA LEU A 89 19.07 -2.61 14.90
C LEU A 89 19.21 -4.07 14.43
N ALA A 90 19.45 -4.28 13.14
CA ALA A 90 19.65 -5.63 12.58
C ALA A 90 20.96 -6.26 13.05
N ALA A 91 22.02 -5.48 13.24
CA ALA A 91 23.33 -5.96 13.65
C ALA A 91 23.38 -6.41 15.12
N ILE A 92 22.39 -6.02 15.95
CA ILE A 92 22.36 -6.40 17.36
C ILE A 92 21.93 -7.86 17.49
N ASP A 93 22.81 -8.71 18.02
CA ASP A 93 22.46 -10.06 18.46
C ASP A 93 21.70 -10.00 19.79
N LEU A 94 20.48 -10.55 19.81
CA LEU A 94 19.62 -10.58 21.00
C LEU A 94 19.88 -11.79 21.91
N THR A 95 20.59 -12.79 21.40
CA THR A 95 20.83 -14.06 22.12
C THR A 95 21.55 -13.88 23.47
N PRO A 96 22.60 -13.02 23.59
CA PRO A 96 23.34 -12.89 24.86
C PRO A 96 22.61 -12.02 25.90
N PHE A 97 21.49 -11.38 25.56
CA PHE A 97 20.79 -10.49 26.49
C PHE A 97 20.12 -11.29 27.61
N SER A 98 20.21 -10.79 28.84
CA SER A 98 19.31 -11.22 29.91
C SER A 98 17.85 -10.83 29.60
N ASP A 99 16.88 -11.42 30.25
CA ASP A 99 15.47 -11.12 30.03
C ASP A 99 15.13 -9.64 30.36
N THR A 100 15.78 -9.09 31.38
CA THR A 100 15.65 -7.66 31.72
C THR A 100 16.23 -6.76 30.63
N GLU A 101 17.40 -7.09 30.09
CA GLU A 101 18.00 -6.35 28.98
C GLU A 101 17.17 -6.49 27.70
N LEU A 102 16.66 -7.69 27.41
CA LEU A 102 15.77 -7.93 26.28
C LEU A 102 14.47 -7.14 26.41
N ALA A 103 13.87 -7.08 27.60
CA ALA A 103 12.68 -6.26 27.85
C ALA A 103 12.93 -4.77 27.57
N ALA A 104 14.10 -4.25 27.97
CA ALA A 104 14.49 -2.86 27.67
C ALA A 104 14.69 -2.64 26.16
N GLU A 105 15.33 -3.59 25.48
CA GLU A 105 15.55 -3.52 24.03
C GLU A 105 14.25 -3.62 23.23
N VAL A 106 13.30 -4.46 23.65
CA VAL A 106 11.94 -4.52 23.06
C VAL A 106 11.28 -3.15 23.14
N ARG A 107 11.24 -2.53 24.33
CA ARG A 107 10.66 -1.19 24.51
C ARG A 107 11.34 -0.18 23.60
N ARG A 108 12.67 -0.14 23.59
CA ARG A 108 13.46 0.76 22.74
C ARG A 108 13.08 0.62 21.26
N ARG A 109 13.01 -0.61 20.73
CA ARG A 109 12.69 -0.86 19.32
C ARG A 109 11.26 -0.48 18.98
N VAL A 110 10.31 -0.73 19.87
CA VAL A 110 8.91 -0.33 19.68
C VAL A 110 8.76 1.18 19.67
N ASP A 111 9.43 1.89 20.58
CA ASP A 111 9.45 3.35 20.62
C ASP A 111 10.06 3.93 19.35
N ARG A 112 11.16 3.33 18.84
CA ARG A 112 11.77 3.76 17.58
C ARG A 112 10.81 3.53 16.37
N ASN A 113 10.14 2.40 16.34
CA ASN A 113 9.13 2.12 15.32
C ASN A 113 7.97 3.13 15.37
N GLN A 114 7.49 3.47 16.57
CA GLN A 114 6.47 4.49 16.75
C GLN A 114 6.95 5.88 16.32
N HIS A 115 8.20 6.24 16.64
CA HIS A 115 8.81 7.49 16.19
C HIS A 115 8.79 7.59 14.65
N TRP A 116 9.27 6.58 13.95
CA TRP A 116 9.31 6.57 12.49
C TRP A 116 7.91 6.51 11.86
N SER A 117 6.96 5.84 12.50
CA SER A 117 5.55 5.90 12.11
C SER A 117 5.00 7.33 12.20
N ASN A 118 5.36 8.09 13.23
CA ASN A 118 4.96 9.49 13.36
C ASN A 118 5.62 10.38 12.29
N VAL A 119 6.90 10.19 12.01
CA VAL A 119 7.62 10.87 10.92
C VAL A 119 6.99 10.55 9.58
N TYR A 120 6.64 9.29 9.33
CA TYR A 120 5.93 8.88 8.11
C TYR A 120 4.64 9.68 7.90
N TRP A 121 3.81 9.82 8.93
CA TRP A 121 2.58 10.58 8.84
C TRP A 121 2.81 12.10 8.72
N ALA A 122 3.86 12.62 9.34
CA ALA A 122 4.15 14.05 9.34
C ALA A 122 4.82 14.56 8.07
N ASP A 123 5.67 13.76 7.45
CA ASP A 123 6.53 14.19 6.35
C ASP A 123 6.29 13.42 5.03
N PHE A 124 6.27 12.08 5.06
CA PHE A 124 6.15 11.28 3.84
C PHE A 124 4.74 11.31 3.24
N ILE A 125 3.71 11.16 4.06
CA ILE A 125 2.32 11.22 3.58
C ILE A 125 1.99 12.57 2.95
N PRO A 126 2.35 13.75 3.55
CA PRO A 126 2.15 15.02 2.90
C PRO A 126 2.94 15.18 1.59
N TYR A 127 4.09 14.55 1.45
CA TYR A 127 4.88 14.61 0.22
C TYR A 127 4.18 13.93 -0.98
N ALA A 128 3.31 12.96 -0.75
CA ALA A 128 2.48 12.35 -1.80
C ALA A 128 1.61 13.35 -2.56
N HIS A 129 1.42 14.57 -2.04
CA HIS A 129 0.74 15.66 -2.73
C HIS A 129 1.50 16.19 -3.96
N GLY A 130 2.79 15.89 -4.11
CA GLY A 130 3.56 16.27 -5.31
C GLY A 130 2.98 15.68 -6.60
N ALA A 131 2.63 14.42 -6.61
CA ALA A 131 1.98 13.78 -7.75
C ALA A 131 0.56 14.33 -8.00
N ARG A 132 -0.17 14.72 -6.96
CA ARG A 132 -1.50 15.36 -7.09
C ARG A 132 -1.41 16.76 -7.66
N LEU A 133 -0.45 17.56 -7.19
CA LEU A 133 -0.19 18.91 -7.73
C LEU A 133 0.12 18.82 -9.22
N PHE A 134 1.00 17.91 -9.61
CA PHE A 134 1.31 17.67 -11.01
C PHE A 134 0.06 17.29 -11.82
N GLY A 135 -0.74 16.34 -11.33
CA GLY A 135 -1.97 15.92 -12.02
C GLY A 135 -2.96 17.07 -12.20
N GLN A 136 -3.09 17.96 -11.22
CA GLN A 136 -3.92 19.16 -11.35
C GLN A 136 -3.37 20.09 -12.42
N VAL A 137 -2.07 20.44 -12.37
CA VAL A 137 -1.46 21.32 -13.37
C VAL A 137 -1.51 20.72 -14.77
N TYR A 138 -1.27 19.40 -14.89
CA TYR A 138 -1.36 18.69 -16.16
C TYR A 138 -2.76 18.81 -16.76
N ASN A 139 -3.79 18.50 -15.98
CA ASN A 139 -5.19 18.52 -16.44
C ASN A 139 -5.66 19.95 -16.79
N ASP A 140 -5.25 20.95 -16.01
CA ASP A 140 -5.60 22.34 -16.26
C ASP A 140 -4.92 22.87 -17.54
N THR A 141 -3.69 22.42 -17.82
CA THR A 141 -2.89 22.89 -18.97
C THR A 141 -3.19 22.10 -20.23
N ILE A 142 -3.19 20.77 -20.18
CA ILE A 142 -3.31 19.89 -21.35
C ILE A 142 -4.77 19.60 -21.70
N LYS A 143 -5.67 19.58 -20.70
CA LYS A 143 -7.09 19.24 -20.84
C LYS A 143 -7.31 17.93 -21.60
N PRO A 144 -6.68 16.83 -21.16
CA PRO A 144 -6.77 15.54 -21.84
C PRO A 144 -8.19 14.99 -21.78
N GLU A 145 -8.56 14.15 -22.74
CA GLU A 145 -9.85 13.41 -22.67
C GLU A 145 -9.89 12.47 -21.47
N ASN A 146 -8.78 11.80 -21.17
CA ASN A 146 -8.60 10.99 -19.98
C ASN A 146 -7.94 11.81 -18.86
N PRO A 147 -8.66 12.22 -17.81
CA PRO A 147 -8.11 13.02 -16.72
C PRO A 147 -7.01 12.29 -15.91
N TYR A 148 -6.78 11.00 -16.18
CA TYR A 148 -5.76 10.17 -15.52
C TYR A 148 -4.49 9.99 -16.36
N GLU A 149 -4.44 10.56 -17.58
CA GLU A 149 -3.27 10.49 -18.49
C GLU A 149 -1.97 10.96 -17.82
N PHE A 150 -2.05 11.90 -16.88
CA PHE A 150 -0.87 12.38 -16.15
C PHE A 150 -0.14 11.26 -15.39
N ALA A 151 -0.84 10.19 -14.99
CA ALA A 151 -0.23 9.08 -14.28
C ALA A 151 0.74 8.30 -15.15
N ASP A 152 0.54 8.29 -16.47
CA ASP A 152 1.45 7.64 -17.41
C ASP A 152 2.82 8.33 -17.43
N LEU A 153 2.90 9.65 -17.17
CA LEU A 153 4.17 10.37 -17.08
C LEU A 153 4.94 10.05 -15.79
N LEU A 154 4.30 9.46 -14.79
CA LEU A 154 4.91 9.08 -13.50
C LEU A 154 5.41 7.64 -13.48
N THR A 155 4.97 6.79 -14.42
CA THR A 155 5.42 5.40 -14.55
C THR A 155 6.89 5.32 -15.03
N ASP A 156 7.49 4.13 -14.99
CA ASP A 156 8.90 3.87 -15.29
C ASP A 156 9.91 4.55 -14.34
N THR A 157 9.43 5.05 -13.21
CA THR A 157 10.30 5.54 -12.15
C THR A 157 10.87 4.36 -11.37
N PRO A 158 12.19 4.27 -11.14
CA PRO A 158 12.79 3.16 -10.41
C PRO A 158 12.31 3.15 -8.95
N MET A 159 11.51 2.15 -8.59
CA MET A 159 10.99 1.92 -7.24
C MET A 159 11.64 0.70 -6.61
N ALA A 160 11.79 0.71 -5.28
CA ALA A 160 12.42 -0.37 -4.55
C ALA A 160 11.63 -1.69 -4.62
N SER A 161 10.28 -1.62 -4.59
CA SER A 161 9.44 -2.82 -4.75
C SER A 161 9.53 -3.42 -6.15
N LEU A 162 9.60 -2.59 -7.20
CA LEU A 162 9.78 -3.07 -8.57
C LEU A 162 11.16 -3.73 -8.74
N LYS A 163 12.21 -3.13 -8.17
CA LYS A 163 13.56 -3.73 -8.18
C LYS A 163 13.53 -5.11 -7.50
N ARG A 164 12.92 -5.20 -6.33
CA ARG A 164 12.74 -6.46 -5.60
C ARG A 164 11.97 -7.49 -6.42
N ASN A 165 10.86 -7.10 -7.02
CA ASN A 165 10.03 -8.00 -7.80
C ASN A 165 10.74 -8.46 -9.08
N ARG A 166 11.53 -7.62 -9.74
CA ARG A 166 12.40 -8.03 -10.86
C ARG A 166 13.41 -9.09 -10.43
N GLN A 167 14.05 -8.89 -9.28
CA GLN A 167 14.96 -9.92 -8.73
C GLN A 167 14.23 -11.24 -8.45
N LEU A 168 12.98 -11.18 -7.98
CA LEU A 168 12.14 -12.35 -7.79
C LEU A 168 11.83 -13.07 -9.12
N GLU A 169 11.54 -12.31 -10.17
CA GLU A 169 11.32 -12.82 -11.54
C GLU A 169 12.59 -13.42 -12.14
N GLU A 170 13.75 -12.79 -11.92
CA GLU A 170 15.06 -13.31 -12.33
C GLU A 170 15.38 -14.65 -11.64
N LEU A 171 15.11 -14.74 -10.33
CA LEU A 171 15.23 -16.01 -9.60
C LEU A 171 14.30 -17.08 -10.15
N ALA A 172 13.06 -16.73 -10.44
CA ALA A 172 12.08 -17.65 -11.03
C ALA A 172 12.50 -18.10 -12.43
N ALA A 173 13.09 -17.23 -13.25
CA ALA A 173 13.68 -17.60 -14.53
C ALA A 173 14.85 -18.57 -14.33
N GLY A 174 15.76 -18.28 -13.40
CA GLY A 174 16.87 -19.18 -13.08
C GLY A 174 16.42 -20.57 -12.63
N VAL A 175 15.34 -20.66 -11.85
CA VAL A 175 14.74 -21.94 -11.44
C VAL A 175 14.12 -22.67 -12.62
N ARG A 176 13.47 -21.95 -13.55
CA ARG A 176 12.85 -22.52 -14.75
C ARG A 176 13.90 -23.09 -15.71
N ASP A 177 15.01 -22.39 -15.86
CA ASP A 177 16.07 -22.73 -16.81
C ASP A 177 16.96 -23.89 -16.33
N VAL A 178 16.93 -24.24 -15.04
CA VAL A 178 17.71 -25.33 -14.46
C VAL A 178 16.84 -26.57 -14.26
N PRO A 179 17.07 -27.66 -15.04
CA PRO A 179 16.32 -28.91 -14.91
C PRO A 179 16.37 -29.46 -13.48
N GLY A 180 15.21 -29.74 -12.89
CA GLY A 180 15.09 -30.32 -11.56
C GLY A 180 15.15 -29.30 -10.41
N ALA A 181 15.56 -28.04 -10.63
CA ALA A 181 15.69 -27.03 -9.57
C ALA A 181 14.37 -26.76 -8.83
N ALA A 182 13.24 -26.72 -9.56
CA ALA A 182 11.94 -26.54 -8.94
C ALA A 182 11.57 -27.68 -7.97
N ASP A 183 11.92 -28.93 -8.32
CA ASP A 183 11.66 -30.09 -7.47
C ASP A 183 12.62 -30.15 -6.26
N ASP A 184 13.86 -29.74 -6.44
CA ASP A 184 14.83 -29.63 -5.36
C ASP A 184 14.39 -28.54 -4.35
N LEU A 185 13.96 -27.39 -4.82
CA LEU A 185 13.42 -26.32 -3.99
C LEU A 185 12.15 -26.76 -3.22
N ARG A 186 11.18 -27.45 -3.88
CA ARG A 186 9.99 -27.96 -3.20
C ARG A 186 10.31 -28.94 -2.07
N ARG A 187 11.42 -29.68 -2.21
CA ARG A 187 11.90 -30.67 -1.25
C ARG A 187 12.91 -30.10 -0.24
N GLY A 188 13.19 -28.80 -0.28
CA GLY A 188 14.17 -28.13 0.60
C GLY A 188 15.63 -28.52 0.36
N ARG A 189 15.95 -29.07 -0.84
CA ARG A 189 17.30 -29.55 -1.18
C ARG A 189 18.12 -28.45 -1.86
N MET A 190 18.40 -27.38 -1.12
CA MET A 190 19.13 -26.22 -1.61
C MET A 190 20.55 -26.57 -2.09
N GLU A 191 21.17 -27.60 -1.51
CA GLU A 191 22.52 -28.08 -1.85
C GLU A 191 22.62 -28.59 -3.31
N ASN A 192 21.51 -29.03 -3.91
CA ASN A 192 21.49 -29.53 -5.29
C ASN A 192 21.43 -28.40 -6.33
N LEU A 193 21.14 -27.18 -5.90
CA LEU A 193 21.07 -26.05 -6.82
C LEU A 193 22.47 -25.64 -7.30
N PRO A 194 22.59 -25.16 -8.54
CA PRO A 194 23.83 -24.54 -9.02
C PRO A 194 24.26 -23.41 -8.09
N ALA A 195 25.56 -23.31 -7.82
CA ALA A 195 26.10 -22.33 -6.88
C ALA A 195 25.64 -20.86 -7.16
N PRO A 196 25.57 -20.39 -8.42
CA PRO A 196 25.08 -19.04 -8.69
C PRO A 196 23.61 -18.85 -8.30
N LEU A 197 22.75 -19.83 -8.57
CA LEU A 197 21.32 -19.75 -8.23
C LEU A 197 21.10 -19.77 -6.72
N ARG A 198 21.84 -20.64 -6.02
CA ARG A 198 21.81 -20.70 -4.55
C ARG A 198 22.26 -19.38 -3.93
N ALA A 199 23.40 -18.83 -4.37
CA ALA A 199 23.90 -17.55 -3.88
C ALA A 199 22.92 -16.39 -4.14
N ALA A 200 22.24 -16.38 -5.28
CA ALA A 200 21.23 -15.39 -5.59
C ALA A 200 19.99 -15.52 -4.68
N LEU A 201 19.53 -16.74 -4.41
CA LEU A 201 18.45 -17.01 -3.45
C LEU A 201 18.83 -16.58 -2.03
N ASP A 202 20.02 -16.97 -1.56
CA ASP A 202 20.53 -16.59 -0.22
C ASP A 202 20.61 -15.06 -0.07
N THR A 203 21.12 -14.39 -1.12
CA THR A 203 21.20 -12.91 -1.16
C THR A 203 19.80 -12.28 -1.10
N PHE A 204 18.85 -12.80 -1.88
CA PHE A 204 17.49 -12.28 -1.91
C PHE A 204 16.76 -12.50 -0.58
N VAL A 205 16.87 -13.69 0.00
CA VAL A 205 16.32 -14.01 1.33
C VAL A 205 16.97 -13.15 2.41
N GLY A 206 18.28 -12.97 2.41
CA GLY A 206 18.98 -12.10 3.33
C GLY A 206 18.54 -10.64 3.25
N GLN A 207 18.24 -10.17 2.03
CA GLN A 207 17.84 -8.77 1.79
C GLN A 207 16.35 -8.50 2.11
N TYR A 208 15.47 -9.47 1.84
CA TYR A 208 14.02 -9.27 1.88
C TYR A 208 13.27 -10.24 2.81
N GLY A 209 13.93 -11.23 3.37
CA GLY A 209 13.32 -12.27 4.21
C GLY A 209 12.63 -11.70 5.45
N THR A 210 13.23 -10.71 6.09
CA THR A 210 12.64 -10.03 7.25
C THR A 210 11.40 -9.21 6.91
N LEU A 211 11.29 -8.70 5.70
CA LEU A 211 10.10 -8.00 5.22
C LEU A 211 8.93 -8.96 4.99
N SER A 212 9.21 -10.18 4.54
CA SER A 212 8.18 -11.20 4.33
C SER A 212 7.72 -11.86 5.62
N SER A 213 8.54 -11.94 6.67
CA SER A 213 8.17 -12.52 7.96
C SER A 213 7.05 -11.76 8.67
N GLY A 214 6.92 -10.44 8.38
CA GLY A 214 5.78 -9.65 8.85
C GLY A 214 4.43 -10.04 8.24
N ILE A 215 4.43 -10.68 7.07
CA ILE A 215 3.23 -11.09 6.33
C ILE A 215 2.66 -12.41 6.87
N THR A 216 3.50 -13.29 7.36
CA THR A 216 3.13 -14.68 7.60
C THR A 216 2.92 -15.04 9.07
N GLY A 217 3.32 -14.19 10.02
CA GLY A 217 3.26 -14.50 11.46
C GLY A 217 4.13 -15.70 11.86
N ASP A 218 5.01 -16.15 10.97
CA ASP A 218 5.78 -17.38 11.13
C ASP A 218 7.13 -17.11 11.80
N GLN A 219 7.67 -18.13 12.45
CA GLN A 219 8.97 -18.11 13.11
C GLN A 219 10.10 -17.77 12.15
N GLU A 220 11.09 -17.02 12.62
CA GLU A 220 12.22 -16.55 11.80
C GLU A 220 12.98 -17.67 11.10
N GLY A 221 13.45 -17.39 9.88
CA GLY A 221 14.36 -18.20 9.11
C GLY A 221 13.67 -19.15 8.13
N ALA A 222 13.23 -20.32 8.58
CA ALA A 222 12.78 -21.38 7.69
C ALA A 222 11.43 -21.11 6.97
N LEU A 223 10.55 -20.31 7.57
CA LEU A 223 9.18 -20.07 7.03
C LEU A 223 9.10 -18.80 6.18
N ALA A 224 9.89 -17.78 6.48
CA ALA A 224 10.07 -16.64 5.58
C ALA A 224 10.74 -17.11 4.27
N GLU A 225 11.75 -17.96 4.40
CA GLU A 225 12.40 -18.66 3.30
C GLU A 225 11.38 -19.49 2.52
N SER A 226 10.53 -20.28 3.18
CA SER A 226 9.51 -21.11 2.52
C SER A 226 8.48 -20.28 1.75
N THR A 227 8.10 -19.09 2.24
CA THR A 227 7.16 -18.21 1.54
C THR A 227 7.79 -17.60 0.30
N LEU A 228 9.03 -17.11 0.39
CA LEU A 228 9.75 -16.57 -0.76
C LEU A 228 10.04 -17.66 -1.79
N VAL A 229 10.48 -18.85 -1.36
CA VAL A 229 10.70 -20.01 -2.23
C VAL A 229 9.40 -20.39 -2.93
N ARG A 230 8.26 -20.40 -2.24
CA ARG A 230 6.97 -20.66 -2.87
C ARG A 230 6.62 -19.62 -3.94
N LEU A 231 6.85 -18.33 -3.69
CA LEU A 231 6.62 -17.28 -4.69
C LEU A 231 7.52 -17.46 -5.92
N VAL A 232 8.79 -17.80 -5.71
CA VAL A 232 9.72 -18.13 -6.81
C VAL A 232 9.18 -19.31 -7.62
N LEU A 233 8.72 -20.38 -6.96
CA LEU A 233 8.15 -21.56 -7.63
C LEU A 233 6.87 -21.26 -8.40
N GLU A 234 5.97 -20.45 -7.85
CA GLU A 234 4.75 -20.00 -8.51
C GLU A 234 5.05 -19.17 -9.77
N LEU A 235 6.03 -18.26 -9.67
CA LEU A 235 6.48 -17.48 -10.82
C LEU A 235 7.22 -18.35 -11.85
N ALA A 236 8.02 -19.33 -11.41
CA ALA A 236 8.72 -20.25 -12.31
C ALA A 236 7.77 -21.16 -13.09
N ALA A 237 6.62 -21.50 -12.50
CA ALA A 237 5.59 -22.30 -13.17
C ALA A 237 4.84 -21.56 -14.28
N ARG A 238 4.95 -20.23 -14.34
CA ARG A 238 4.32 -19.42 -15.39
C ARG A 238 5.18 -19.43 -16.66
N PRO A 239 4.56 -19.42 -17.85
CA PRO A 239 5.28 -19.05 -19.06
C PRO A 239 5.85 -17.63 -18.87
N ALA A 240 7.03 -17.37 -19.41
CA ALA A 240 7.61 -16.04 -19.41
C ALA A 240 6.66 -15.08 -20.14
N GLN A 241 5.81 -14.41 -19.40
CA GLN A 241 4.95 -13.35 -19.90
C GLN A 241 5.70 -12.04 -19.71
N SER A 242 6.15 -11.44 -20.82
CA SER A 242 6.30 -9.99 -20.82
C SER A 242 4.88 -9.43 -20.67
N PRO A 243 4.58 -8.63 -19.64
CA PRO A 243 3.32 -7.92 -19.59
C PRO A 243 3.21 -7.14 -20.89
N ALA A 244 2.12 -7.36 -21.64
CA ALA A 244 1.80 -6.55 -22.81
C ALA A 244 1.45 -5.13 -22.32
N ARG A 245 2.46 -4.36 -21.95
CA ARG A 245 2.33 -2.94 -21.74
C ARG A 245 1.90 -2.35 -23.07
N GLN A 246 0.73 -1.74 -23.12
CA GLN A 246 0.46 -0.80 -24.20
C GLN A 246 1.60 0.20 -24.19
N SER A 247 2.37 0.25 -25.28
CA SER A 247 3.53 1.16 -25.38
C SER A 247 3.01 2.58 -25.41
N VAL A 248 2.90 3.19 -24.23
CA VAL A 248 2.68 4.65 -24.13
C VAL A 248 3.98 5.32 -24.57
N ASP A 249 3.89 6.23 -25.51
CA ASP A 249 5.04 7.06 -25.87
C ASP A 249 5.25 8.13 -24.80
N HIS A 250 5.98 7.74 -23.74
CA HIS A 250 6.29 8.61 -22.61
C HIS A 250 7.02 9.89 -23.03
N GLU A 251 7.91 9.80 -24.02
CA GLU A 251 8.64 10.97 -24.52
C GLU A 251 7.70 11.96 -25.22
N ALA A 252 6.74 11.47 -25.98
CA ALA A 252 5.75 12.33 -26.63
C ALA A 252 4.86 13.02 -25.61
N LEU A 253 4.43 12.31 -24.56
CA LEU A 253 3.65 12.91 -23.48
C LEU A 253 4.43 13.97 -22.71
N VAL A 254 5.70 13.71 -22.39
CA VAL A 254 6.57 14.69 -21.71
C VAL A 254 6.78 15.91 -22.60
N ARG A 255 7.09 15.73 -23.89
CA ARG A 255 7.23 16.85 -24.84
C ARG A 255 5.95 17.68 -24.89
N ARG A 256 4.78 17.04 -25.07
CA ARG A 256 3.48 17.71 -25.10
C ARG A 256 3.22 18.55 -23.84
N PHE A 257 3.56 18.02 -22.66
CA PHE A 257 3.42 18.76 -21.42
C PHE A 257 4.36 19.97 -21.34
N ILE A 258 5.64 19.78 -21.64
CA ILE A 258 6.64 20.86 -21.56
C ILE A 258 6.38 21.97 -22.59
N ASP A 259 5.97 21.60 -23.82
CA ASP A 259 5.72 22.56 -24.92
C ASP A 259 4.44 23.37 -24.71
N ALA A 260 3.57 22.97 -23.80
CA ALA A 260 2.39 23.74 -23.42
C ALA A 260 2.72 24.98 -22.56
N PHE A 261 3.96 25.12 -22.09
CA PHE A 261 4.43 26.26 -21.28
C PHE A 261 5.27 27.24 -22.10
N SER A 262 5.27 28.48 -21.66
CA SER A 262 6.17 29.52 -22.24
C SER A 262 7.66 29.12 -22.06
N PRO A 263 8.57 29.58 -22.89
CA PRO A 263 9.99 29.25 -22.77
C PRO A 263 10.57 29.50 -21.36
N GLU A 264 10.13 30.58 -20.71
CA GLU A 264 10.54 30.92 -19.34
C GLU A 264 10.04 29.93 -18.29
N GLU A 265 8.87 29.37 -18.50
CA GLU A 265 8.21 28.45 -17.55
C GLU A 265 8.60 26.98 -17.74
N ARG A 266 9.21 26.61 -18.87
CA ARG A 266 9.56 25.22 -19.17
C ARG A 266 10.47 24.57 -18.13
N ASN A 267 11.35 25.34 -17.51
CA ASN A 267 12.22 24.83 -16.45
C ASN A 267 11.41 24.48 -15.19
N TRP A 268 10.43 25.32 -14.83
CA TRP A 268 9.52 25.03 -13.74
C TRP A 268 8.66 23.79 -14.04
N ALA A 269 8.13 23.67 -15.25
CA ALA A 269 7.33 22.51 -15.66
C ALA A 269 8.14 21.20 -15.56
N ARG A 270 9.42 21.21 -15.98
CA ARG A 270 10.32 20.04 -15.81
C ARG A 270 10.55 19.72 -14.34
N SER A 271 10.81 20.74 -13.52
CA SER A 271 11.02 20.57 -12.08
C SER A 271 9.76 20.05 -11.37
N LEU A 272 8.58 20.49 -11.81
CA LEU A 272 7.31 19.98 -11.29
C LEU A 272 7.09 18.49 -11.64
N LEU A 273 7.39 18.09 -12.88
CA LEU A 273 7.33 16.69 -13.30
C LEU A 273 8.33 15.82 -12.51
N ASP A 274 9.55 16.31 -12.31
CA ASP A 274 10.58 15.62 -11.54
C ASP A 274 10.17 15.48 -10.05
N LEU A 275 9.61 16.53 -9.46
CA LEU A 275 9.03 16.49 -8.11
C LEU A 275 7.91 15.43 -8.02
N ALA A 276 7.04 15.38 -9.01
CA ALA A 276 5.93 14.43 -9.05
C ALA A 276 6.42 12.98 -9.17
N ARG A 277 7.42 12.74 -10.00
CA ARG A 277 8.07 11.42 -10.13
C ARG A 277 8.75 10.99 -8.84
N SER A 278 9.45 11.90 -8.17
CA SER A 278 10.02 11.63 -6.83
C SER A 278 8.91 11.32 -5.83
N SER A 279 7.85 12.12 -5.79
CA SER A 279 6.69 11.89 -4.92
C SER A 279 6.03 10.53 -5.16
N TYR A 280 5.91 10.11 -6.41
CA TYR A 280 5.35 8.83 -6.82
C TYR A 280 6.25 7.66 -6.39
N ARG A 281 7.56 7.77 -6.64
CA ARG A 281 8.57 6.77 -6.23
C ARG A 281 8.64 6.61 -4.72
N LEU A 282 8.79 7.73 -3.99
CA LEU A 282 8.97 7.71 -2.55
C LEU A 282 7.75 7.19 -1.80
N ARG A 283 6.58 7.20 -2.43
CA ARG A 283 5.39 6.54 -1.90
C ARG A 283 5.55 5.02 -1.75
N ASP A 284 6.46 4.43 -2.52
CA ASP A 284 6.82 3.01 -2.45
C ASP A 284 8.06 2.78 -1.56
N ASP A 285 9.10 3.55 -1.79
CA ASP A 285 10.42 3.35 -1.15
C ASP A 285 10.35 3.57 0.36
N ASP A 286 9.60 4.58 0.83
CA ASP A 286 9.45 4.92 2.25
C ASP A 286 8.87 3.77 3.07
N ASN A 287 7.91 3.06 2.52
CA ASN A 287 7.28 1.92 3.17
C ASN A 287 8.25 0.74 3.34
N ILE A 288 9.16 0.53 2.40
CA ILE A 288 10.19 -0.51 2.52
C ILE A 288 11.16 -0.17 3.66
N HIS A 289 11.56 1.09 3.78
CA HIS A 289 12.46 1.51 4.85
C HIS A 289 11.77 1.45 6.22
N LEU A 290 10.52 1.91 6.32
CA LEU A 290 9.71 1.79 7.54
C LEU A 290 9.52 0.31 7.93
N GLY A 291 9.19 -0.54 6.96
CA GLY A 291 9.00 -1.98 7.18
C GLY A 291 10.25 -2.69 7.70
N ARG A 292 11.46 -2.23 7.34
CA ARG A 292 12.71 -2.77 7.89
C ARG A 292 12.86 -2.46 9.38
N ILE A 293 12.51 -1.26 9.82
CA ILE A 293 12.55 -0.88 11.24
C ILE A 293 11.49 -1.66 12.02
N GLU A 294 10.28 -1.74 11.48
CA GLU A 294 9.19 -2.53 12.08
C GLU A 294 9.57 -4.01 12.23
N ALA A 295 10.25 -4.60 11.24
CA ALA A 295 10.73 -5.97 11.30
C ALA A 295 11.69 -6.20 12.48
N GLN A 296 12.56 -5.22 12.80
CA GLN A 296 13.47 -5.32 13.94
C GLN A 296 12.74 -5.22 15.28
N ALA A 297 11.69 -4.40 15.38
CA ALA A 297 10.84 -4.37 16.57
C ALA A 297 10.12 -5.71 16.76
N ARG A 298 9.54 -6.26 15.70
CA ARG A 298 8.88 -7.59 15.74
C ARG A 298 9.85 -8.71 16.10
N ARG A 299 11.10 -8.66 15.61
CA ARG A 299 12.15 -9.64 15.96
C ARG A 299 12.39 -9.68 17.46
N ALA A 300 12.55 -8.52 18.10
CA ALA A 300 12.74 -8.45 19.54
C ALA A 300 11.52 -8.93 20.34
N VAL A 301 10.30 -8.58 19.91
CA VAL A 301 9.05 -9.06 20.52
C VAL A 301 8.94 -10.58 20.44
N ARG A 302 9.27 -11.17 19.29
CA ARG A 302 9.22 -12.64 19.11
C ARG A 302 10.24 -13.35 19.98
N GLU A 303 11.47 -12.84 20.06
CA GLU A 303 12.51 -13.40 20.95
C GLU A 303 12.03 -13.38 22.40
N ALA A 304 11.45 -12.26 22.86
CA ALA A 304 10.90 -12.14 24.20
C ALA A 304 9.74 -13.13 24.45
N ALA A 305 8.85 -13.29 23.48
CA ALA A 305 7.74 -14.25 23.58
C ALA A 305 8.24 -15.70 23.63
N ALA A 306 9.20 -16.08 22.80
CA ALA A 306 9.79 -17.42 22.77
C ALA A 306 10.49 -17.77 24.10
N ARG A 307 11.18 -16.82 24.73
CA ARG A 307 11.77 -17.05 26.04
C ARG A 307 10.72 -17.27 27.11
N LEU A 308 9.64 -16.49 27.12
CA LEU A 308 8.54 -16.67 28.06
C LEU A 308 7.79 -18.03 27.91
N GLU A 309 7.70 -18.54 26.68
CA GLU A 309 7.12 -19.86 26.44
C GLU A 309 8.00 -20.98 26.96
N ASN A 310 9.33 -20.84 26.87
CA ASN A 310 10.31 -21.84 27.29
C ASN A 310 10.54 -21.86 28.80
N ASP A 311 10.56 -20.70 29.46
CA ASP A 311 10.74 -20.59 30.92
C ASP A 311 9.89 -19.46 31.53
N PRO A 312 8.62 -19.75 31.88
CA PRO A 312 7.71 -18.73 32.39
C PRO A 312 7.90 -18.39 33.88
N THR A 313 8.79 -19.06 34.60
CA THR A 313 8.83 -19.03 36.09
C THR A 313 9.95 -18.20 36.71
N THR A 314 10.91 -17.72 35.92
CA THR A 314 12.03 -16.91 36.41
C THR A 314 11.58 -15.51 36.88
N GLU A 315 12.25 -14.97 37.93
CA GLU A 315 12.02 -13.57 38.35
C GLU A 315 12.31 -12.59 37.20
N ASP A 316 13.31 -12.88 36.36
CA ASP A 316 13.66 -12.10 35.19
C ASP A 316 12.57 -12.12 34.08
N ALA A 317 11.80 -13.21 33.95
CA ALA A 317 10.66 -13.32 33.06
C ALA A 317 9.51 -12.34 33.39
N ALA A 318 9.49 -11.80 34.62
CA ALA A 318 8.50 -10.78 34.99
C ALA A 318 8.63 -9.50 34.16
N ALA A 319 9.86 -9.06 33.87
CA ALA A 319 10.13 -7.88 33.05
C ALA A 319 9.65 -8.06 31.60
N LEU A 320 9.83 -9.25 31.02
CA LEU A 320 9.34 -9.58 29.69
C LEU A 320 7.81 -9.62 29.65
N ARG A 321 7.16 -10.26 30.64
CA ARG A 321 5.69 -10.33 30.75
C ARG A 321 5.08 -8.93 30.84
N GLU A 322 5.60 -8.10 31.73
CA GLU A 322 5.16 -6.71 31.87
C GLU A 322 5.31 -5.96 30.53
N THR A 323 6.48 -6.03 29.91
CA THR A 323 6.75 -5.36 28.64
C THR A 323 5.79 -5.81 27.55
N LEU A 324 5.58 -7.12 27.36
CA LEU A 324 4.69 -7.62 26.33
C LEU A 324 3.20 -7.32 26.64
N SER A 325 2.82 -7.24 27.92
CA SER A 325 1.44 -6.86 28.30
C SER A 325 1.11 -5.40 28.01
N LEU A 326 2.10 -4.53 28.04
CA LEU A 326 1.97 -3.10 27.72
C LEU A 326 2.03 -2.83 26.21
N MET A 327 2.43 -3.84 25.41
CA MET A 327 2.41 -3.69 23.97
C MET A 327 0.98 -3.59 23.46
N PRO A 328 0.67 -2.62 22.59
CA PRO A 328 -0.61 -2.65 21.90
C PRO A 328 -0.71 -4.00 21.18
N PRO A 329 -1.85 -4.69 21.27
CA PRO A 329 -2.04 -5.93 20.52
C PRO A 329 -1.64 -5.62 19.08
N ALA A 330 -0.82 -6.52 18.49
CA ALA A 330 -0.40 -6.39 17.10
C ALA A 330 -1.63 -5.91 16.34
N LYS A 331 -1.58 -4.72 15.73
CA LYS A 331 -2.76 -4.10 15.11
C LYS A 331 -3.39 -5.18 14.24
N ALA A 332 -4.34 -5.87 14.81
CA ALA A 332 -5.29 -6.62 14.02
C ALA A 332 -5.78 -5.54 13.06
N THR A 333 -5.37 -5.63 11.80
CA THR A 333 -6.03 -4.88 10.74
C THR A 333 -7.49 -4.97 11.11
N PRO A 334 -8.22 -3.84 11.35
CA PRO A 334 -9.55 -3.94 11.87
C PRO A 334 -10.22 -4.98 11.02
N THR A 335 -10.40 -6.15 11.59
CA THR A 335 -11.20 -7.18 10.97
C THR A 335 -12.50 -6.44 10.84
N VAL A 336 -12.82 -6.01 9.62
CA VAL A 336 -14.19 -5.60 9.33
C VAL A 336 -14.93 -6.85 9.70
N ALA A 337 -15.33 -6.90 10.99
CA ALA A 337 -16.19 -7.94 11.49
C ALA A 337 -17.29 -7.92 10.46
N ALA A 338 -17.33 -8.97 9.63
CA ALA A 338 -18.40 -9.12 8.68
C ALA A 338 -19.64 -8.96 9.55
N LYS A 339 -20.18 -7.73 9.60
CA LYS A 339 -21.50 -7.53 10.17
C LYS A 339 -22.29 -8.56 9.39
N LYS A 340 -22.67 -9.66 10.07
CA LYS A 340 -23.58 -10.65 9.49
C LYS A 340 -24.66 -9.80 8.89
N ALA A 341 -24.64 -9.66 7.57
CA ALA A 341 -25.67 -8.95 6.86
C ALA A 341 -26.95 -9.60 7.36
N ALA A 342 -27.77 -8.83 8.04
CA ALA A 342 -29.09 -9.29 8.45
C ALA A 342 -29.66 -9.97 7.23
N HIS A 343 -30.14 -11.20 7.38
CA HIS A 343 -30.74 -12.00 6.33
C HIS A 343 -32.02 -11.28 5.85
N GLY A 344 -31.82 -10.25 5.03
CA GLY A 344 -32.86 -9.56 4.31
C GLY A 344 -32.68 -9.88 2.85
N SER A 345 -33.65 -10.60 2.26
CA SER A 345 -33.83 -10.89 0.84
C SER A 345 -32.54 -11.34 0.11
N GLY A 346 -32.50 -12.56 -0.40
CA GLY A 346 -31.34 -13.23 -1.00
C GLY A 346 -30.77 -12.61 -2.31
N LEU A 347 -30.88 -11.30 -2.47
CA LEU A 347 -30.29 -10.54 -3.56
C LEU A 347 -28.85 -10.16 -3.16
N ARG A 348 -27.86 -10.81 -3.77
CA ARG A 348 -26.48 -10.38 -3.71
C ARG A 348 -26.22 -9.35 -4.81
N ALA A 349 -25.50 -8.28 -4.48
CA ALA A 349 -24.98 -7.38 -5.49
C ALA A 349 -24.13 -8.19 -6.49
N ARG A 350 -24.45 -8.09 -7.76
CA ARG A 350 -23.68 -8.75 -8.83
C ARG A 350 -22.67 -7.81 -9.48
N GLN A 351 -22.79 -6.55 -9.21
CA GLN A 351 -21.90 -5.51 -9.74
C GLN A 351 -21.57 -4.51 -8.66
N LEU A 352 -20.28 -4.21 -8.53
CA LEU A 352 -19.75 -3.15 -7.68
C LEU A 352 -19.07 -2.12 -8.56
N VAL A 353 -19.01 -0.88 -8.09
CA VAL A 353 -18.40 0.24 -8.81
C VAL A 353 -17.34 0.88 -7.91
N GLY A 354 -16.21 1.20 -8.51
CA GLY A 354 -15.09 1.90 -7.88
C GLY A 354 -14.44 2.88 -8.86
N GLN A 355 -13.23 3.27 -8.54
CA GLN A 355 -12.42 4.15 -9.38
C GLN A 355 -11.54 3.30 -10.31
N PRO A 356 -11.53 3.56 -11.63
CA PRO A 356 -10.55 2.94 -12.54
C PRO A 356 -9.15 3.37 -12.14
N ALA A 357 -8.26 2.41 -11.89
CA ALA A 357 -6.92 2.68 -11.35
C ALA A 357 -5.80 2.00 -12.13
N GLY A 358 -6.08 0.93 -12.84
CA GLY A 358 -5.20 0.28 -13.81
C GLY A 358 -6.02 -0.23 -14.98
N PRO A 359 -5.70 0.14 -16.23
CA PRO A 359 -6.49 -0.22 -17.41
C PRO A 359 -6.43 -1.72 -17.68
N GLY A 360 -7.49 -2.26 -18.31
CA GLY A 360 -7.55 -3.64 -18.71
C GLY A 360 -8.82 -4.35 -18.24
N LEU A 361 -8.99 -5.59 -18.73
CA LEU A 361 -10.10 -6.47 -18.37
C LEU A 361 -9.51 -7.82 -17.93
N ALA A 362 -9.87 -8.28 -16.75
CA ALA A 362 -9.46 -9.60 -16.27
C ALA A 362 -10.65 -10.36 -15.66
N ARG A 363 -10.59 -11.68 -15.77
CA ARG A 363 -11.53 -12.60 -15.15
C ARG A 363 -10.77 -13.70 -14.42
N GLY A 364 -11.16 -13.98 -13.19
CA GLY A 364 -10.49 -15.00 -12.37
C GLY A 364 -11.26 -15.33 -11.11
N ARG A 365 -10.69 -16.22 -10.31
CA ARG A 365 -11.19 -16.50 -8.96
C ARG A 365 -10.75 -15.40 -8.00
N ALA A 366 -11.65 -14.94 -7.17
CA ALA A 366 -11.35 -14.00 -6.12
C ALA A 366 -10.54 -14.65 -4.99
N ARG A 367 -9.53 -13.97 -4.52
CA ARG A 367 -8.86 -14.24 -3.24
C ARG A 367 -9.00 -13.01 -2.36
N VAL A 368 -9.86 -13.14 -1.35
CA VAL A 368 -10.02 -12.08 -0.34
C VAL A 368 -8.88 -12.21 0.67
N VAL A 369 -8.13 -11.12 0.81
CA VAL A 369 -7.03 -10.97 1.76
C VAL A 369 -7.46 -9.92 2.79
N ALA A 370 -7.98 -10.39 3.91
CA ALA A 370 -8.39 -9.56 5.03
C ALA A 370 -7.24 -9.36 6.03
N ALA A 371 -6.31 -10.33 6.09
CA ALA A 371 -5.15 -10.30 6.95
C ALA A 371 -3.92 -10.83 6.20
N PRO A 372 -2.70 -10.45 6.61
CA PRO A 372 -1.46 -10.86 5.94
C PRO A 372 -1.30 -12.37 5.77
N GLN A 373 -1.78 -13.16 6.73
CA GLN A 373 -1.72 -14.63 6.66
C GLN A 373 -2.53 -15.22 5.50
N ASP A 374 -3.55 -14.53 5.00
CA ASP A 374 -4.37 -14.98 3.88
C ASP A 374 -3.57 -15.04 2.57
N LEU A 375 -2.45 -14.29 2.50
CA LEU A 375 -1.53 -14.30 1.37
C LEU A 375 -0.89 -15.68 1.14
N LYS A 376 -0.77 -16.51 2.18
CA LYS A 376 -0.27 -17.89 2.05
C LYS A 376 -1.12 -18.74 1.13
N ALA A 377 -2.41 -18.46 1.05
CA ALA A 377 -3.35 -19.19 0.21
C ALA A 377 -3.51 -18.58 -1.19
N PHE A 378 -2.86 -17.44 -1.49
CA PHE A 378 -2.95 -16.77 -2.78
C PHE A 378 -2.29 -17.61 -3.87
N GLN A 379 -3.01 -17.82 -4.97
CA GLN A 379 -2.56 -18.57 -6.13
C GLN A 379 -2.40 -17.68 -7.35
N SER A 380 -1.49 -18.09 -8.23
CA SER A 380 -1.26 -17.39 -9.48
C SER A 380 -2.52 -17.33 -10.35
N GLY A 381 -2.82 -16.14 -10.88
CA GLY A 381 -4.00 -15.90 -11.71
C GLY A 381 -5.28 -15.60 -10.93
N GLU A 382 -5.25 -15.60 -9.60
CA GLU A 382 -6.37 -15.14 -8.80
C GLU A 382 -6.48 -13.61 -8.84
N ILE A 383 -7.67 -13.09 -8.56
CA ILE A 383 -7.94 -11.67 -8.40
C ILE A 383 -7.75 -11.32 -6.93
N LEU A 384 -6.85 -10.39 -6.65
CA LEU A 384 -6.57 -9.91 -5.31
C LEU A 384 -7.68 -8.95 -4.86
N ILE A 385 -8.40 -9.31 -3.81
CA ILE A 385 -9.42 -8.47 -3.17
C ILE A 385 -8.94 -8.12 -1.77
N CYS A 386 -8.71 -6.84 -1.47
CA CYS A 386 -8.19 -6.43 -0.17
C CYS A 386 -8.71 -5.06 0.28
N ASP A 387 -8.39 -4.69 1.51
CA ASP A 387 -8.68 -3.35 2.04
C ASP A 387 -7.85 -2.28 1.32
N ALA A 388 -6.56 -2.50 1.28
CA ALA A 388 -5.56 -1.80 0.49
C ALA A 388 -4.36 -2.72 0.33
N VAL A 389 -3.65 -2.64 -0.78
CA VAL A 389 -2.38 -3.35 -0.93
C VAL A 389 -1.38 -2.72 0.02
N ASP A 390 -0.98 -3.48 1.03
CA ASP A 390 0.13 -3.13 1.91
C ASP A 390 1.45 -3.27 1.14
N PRO A 391 2.46 -2.44 1.40
CA PRO A 391 3.78 -2.56 0.76
C PRO A 391 4.39 -3.97 0.85
N ASN A 392 4.12 -4.67 1.96
CA ASN A 392 4.55 -6.05 2.13
C ASN A 392 3.74 -7.05 1.28
N MET A 393 2.57 -6.66 0.78
CA MET A 393 1.73 -7.49 -0.11
C MET A 393 2.13 -7.36 -1.59
N THR A 394 2.98 -6.41 -1.94
CA THR A 394 3.35 -6.16 -3.35
C THR A 394 4.07 -7.32 -4.02
N PHE A 395 4.54 -8.31 -3.28
CA PHE A 395 5.07 -9.57 -3.85
C PHE A 395 4.02 -10.40 -4.61
N VAL A 396 2.76 -10.37 -4.17
CA VAL A 396 1.71 -11.18 -4.81
C VAL A 396 1.06 -10.47 -5.98
N VAL A 397 1.23 -9.15 -6.10
CA VAL A 397 0.64 -8.39 -7.21
C VAL A 397 1.09 -8.90 -8.58
N PRO A 398 2.38 -9.23 -8.82
CA PRO A 398 2.78 -9.85 -10.08
C PRO A 398 2.12 -11.21 -10.37
N LEU A 399 1.64 -11.90 -9.33
CA LEU A 399 0.92 -13.17 -9.46
C LEU A 399 -0.57 -12.98 -9.74
N ALA A 400 -1.12 -11.80 -9.43
CA ALA A 400 -2.54 -11.52 -9.59
C ALA A 400 -2.94 -11.37 -11.06
N ALA A 401 -4.19 -11.70 -11.36
CA ALA A 401 -4.80 -11.35 -12.65
C ALA A 401 -5.36 -9.93 -12.65
N ALA A 402 -5.79 -9.44 -11.49
CA ALA A 402 -6.26 -8.08 -11.27
C ALA A 402 -6.23 -7.74 -9.77
N VAL A 403 -6.42 -6.46 -9.46
CA VAL A 403 -6.49 -5.95 -8.09
C VAL A 403 -7.79 -5.19 -7.86
N VAL A 404 -8.46 -5.46 -6.74
CA VAL A 404 -9.64 -4.71 -6.27
C VAL A 404 -9.39 -4.27 -4.84
N GLU A 405 -9.43 -2.98 -4.59
CA GLU A 405 -9.21 -2.41 -3.27
C GLU A 405 -10.46 -1.71 -2.74
N ARG A 406 -10.77 -1.94 -1.46
CA ARG A 406 -11.86 -1.23 -0.79
C ARG A 406 -11.55 0.25 -0.64
N ARG A 407 -10.31 0.60 -0.32
CA ARG A 407 -9.88 1.99 -0.22
C ARG A 407 -9.71 2.61 -1.59
N GLY A 408 -10.08 3.90 -1.69
CA GLY A 408 -10.01 4.62 -2.94
C GLY A 408 -8.73 5.43 -3.10
N GLY A 409 -8.38 5.67 -4.35
CA GLY A 409 -7.32 6.58 -4.75
C GLY A 409 -6.44 6.03 -5.86
N MET A 410 -6.15 6.86 -6.86
CA MET A 410 -5.30 6.47 -7.99
C MET A 410 -3.80 6.45 -7.67
N LEU A 411 -3.42 7.08 -6.58
CA LEU A 411 -2.04 7.19 -6.10
C LEU A 411 -1.83 6.39 -4.81
N ILE A 412 -2.71 5.45 -4.51
CA ILE A 412 -2.49 4.45 -3.47
C ILE A 412 -1.57 3.35 -3.99
N HIS A 413 -0.94 2.66 -3.06
CA HIS A 413 0.15 1.74 -3.35
C HIS A 413 -0.24 0.65 -4.36
N GLY A 414 -1.39 0.00 -4.16
CA GLY A 414 -1.87 -1.03 -5.09
C GLY A 414 -2.16 -0.52 -6.49
N ALA A 415 -2.73 0.67 -6.63
CA ALA A 415 -2.97 1.29 -7.93
C ALA A 415 -1.66 1.61 -8.66
N ILE A 416 -0.64 2.06 -7.93
CA ILE A 416 0.71 2.33 -8.47
C ILE A 416 1.31 1.05 -9.01
N ILE A 417 1.40 0.02 -8.18
CA ILE A 417 2.04 -1.25 -8.55
C ILE A 417 1.24 -1.98 -9.64
N ALA A 418 -0.09 -1.98 -9.57
CA ALA A 418 -0.91 -2.58 -10.62
C ALA A 418 -0.65 -1.96 -12.01
N ARG A 419 -0.51 -0.63 -12.08
CA ARG A 419 -0.14 0.06 -13.34
C ARG A 419 1.24 -0.33 -13.83
N GLU A 420 2.22 -0.43 -12.94
CA GLU A 420 3.57 -0.83 -13.30
C GLU A 420 3.62 -2.25 -13.89
N TYR A 421 2.70 -3.12 -13.46
CA TYR A 421 2.55 -4.48 -14.00
C TYR A 421 1.51 -4.59 -15.13
N GLY A 422 0.87 -3.49 -15.53
CA GLY A 422 -0.18 -3.52 -16.55
C GLY A 422 -1.40 -4.34 -16.13
N LEU A 423 -1.68 -4.43 -14.84
CA LEU A 423 -2.82 -5.20 -14.31
C LEU A 423 -4.07 -4.35 -14.23
N PRO A 424 -5.24 -4.90 -14.60
CA PRO A 424 -6.52 -4.27 -14.30
C PRO A 424 -6.65 -4.00 -12.80
N CYS A 425 -7.00 -2.76 -12.45
CA CYS A 425 -7.13 -2.37 -11.05
C CYS A 425 -8.35 -1.45 -10.86
N VAL A 426 -9.16 -1.78 -9.86
CA VAL A 426 -10.28 -0.96 -9.42
C VAL A 426 -10.12 -0.68 -7.93
N THR A 427 -10.07 0.60 -7.56
CA THR A 427 -9.94 1.05 -6.17
C THR A 427 -11.20 1.76 -5.70
N GLY A 428 -11.33 2.00 -4.39
CA GLY A 428 -12.50 2.69 -3.86
C GLY A 428 -13.79 1.91 -4.05
N VAL A 429 -13.76 0.60 -3.82
CA VAL A 429 -14.93 -0.28 -3.86
C VAL A 429 -15.35 -0.60 -2.41
N PRO A 430 -16.19 0.24 -1.77
CA PRO A 430 -16.43 0.16 -0.32
C PRO A 430 -16.95 -1.20 0.14
N GLU A 431 -17.74 -1.84 -0.71
CA GLU A 431 -18.41 -3.10 -0.40
C GLU A 431 -17.64 -4.35 -0.86
N ALA A 432 -16.43 -4.21 -1.42
CA ALA A 432 -15.66 -5.32 -1.98
C ALA A 432 -15.51 -6.49 -0.99
N LEU A 433 -15.08 -6.20 0.25
CA LEU A 433 -14.88 -7.21 1.29
C LEU A 433 -16.19 -7.73 1.89
N GLN A 434 -17.31 -7.06 1.64
CA GLN A 434 -18.63 -7.48 2.12
C GLN A 434 -19.31 -8.45 1.16
N PHE A 435 -19.21 -8.21 -0.15
CA PHE A 435 -19.96 -8.95 -1.16
C PHE A 435 -19.12 -10.00 -1.91
N ILE A 436 -17.80 -9.80 -2.03
CA ILE A 436 -16.92 -10.77 -2.68
C ILE A 436 -16.37 -11.76 -1.65
N ARG A 437 -16.40 -13.04 -2.00
CA ARG A 437 -15.83 -14.13 -1.18
C ARG A 437 -14.70 -14.81 -1.95
N SER A 438 -13.73 -15.35 -1.21
CA SER A 438 -12.71 -16.20 -1.83
C SER A 438 -13.37 -17.38 -2.54
N GLY A 439 -12.97 -17.59 -3.80
CA GLY A 439 -13.52 -18.61 -4.69
C GLY A 439 -14.61 -18.12 -5.64
N ASP A 440 -15.22 -16.94 -5.42
CA ASP A 440 -16.15 -16.34 -6.39
C ASP A 440 -15.43 -16.07 -7.71
N HIS A 441 -16.15 -16.20 -8.83
CA HIS A 441 -15.65 -15.75 -10.11
C HIS A 441 -15.90 -14.26 -10.28
N VAL A 442 -14.83 -13.51 -10.50
CA VAL A 442 -14.91 -12.04 -10.60
C VAL A 442 -14.35 -11.60 -11.94
N THR A 443 -15.04 -10.63 -12.56
CA THR A 443 -14.55 -9.88 -13.70
C THR A 443 -14.25 -8.45 -13.26
N VAL A 444 -13.02 -8.00 -13.51
CA VAL A 444 -12.55 -6.65 -13.17
C VAL A 444 -12.36 -5.87 -14.45
N ASP A 445 -13.11 -4.80 -14.61
CA ASP A 445 -12.96 -3.83 -15.69
C ASP A 445 -12.25 -2.58 -15.14
N GLY A 446 -10.95 -2.52 -15.35
CA GLY A 446 -10.10 -1.43 -14.91
C GLY A 446 -10.22 -0.16 -15.77
N TYR A 447 -10.94 -0.22 -16.93
CA TYR A 447 -11.26 0.96 -17.73
C TYR A 447 -12.48 1.70 -17.18
N LEU A 448 -13.50 0.94 -16.78
CA LEU A 448 -14.78 1.49 -16.33
C LEU A 448 -14.89 1.56 -14.80
N GLY A 449 -13.96 0.95 -14.06
CA GLY A 449 -14.04 0.86 -12.60
C GLY A 449 -15.17 -0.08 -12.13
N ILE A 450 -15.45 -1.13 -12.90
CA ILE A 450 -16.56 -2.06 -12.62
C ILE A 450 -16.00 -3.42 -12.19
N VAL A 451 -16.63 -3.98 -11.16
CA VAL A 451 -16.36 -5.34 -10.68
C VAL A 451 -17.63 -6.17 -10.73
N ILE A 452 -17.65 -7.22 -11.53
CA ILE A 452 -18.80 -8.12 -11.68
C ILE A 452 -18.54 -9.41 -10.90
N ILE A 453 -19.52 -9.83 -10.08
CA ILE A 453 -19.42 -10.99 -9.21
C ILE A 453 -20.31 -12.11 -9.75
N SER A 454 -19.73 -13.27 -9.98
CA SER A 454 -20.43 -14.52 -10.24
C SER A 454 -20.11 -15.49 -9.08
N PRO A 455 -21.07 -15.78 -8.20
CA PRO A 455 -20.82 -16.68 -7.06
C PRO A 455 -20.34 -18.06 -7.52
N ALA A 456 -19.45 -18.68 -6.74
CA ALA A 456 -18.88 -20.00 -7.06
C ALA A 456 -19.92 -21.14 -7.16
N ASN A 457 -21.10 -20.92 -6.58
CA ASN A 457 -22.21 -21.89 -6.52
C ASN A 457 -23.44 -21.44 -7.34
N ALA A 458 -23.25 -20.63 -8.38
CA ALA A 458 -24.34 -20.22 -9.27
C ALA A 458 -24.37 -21.04 -10.57
#